data_1e93419cc6f190108abf16635e4f1024
#
_entry.id   1e93419cc6f190108abf16635e4f1024
#
_cell.length_a   1.000
_cell.length_b   1.000
_cell.length_c   1.000
_cell.angle_alpha   90.00
_cell.angle_beta   90.00
_cell.angle_gamma   90.00
#
_symmetry.space_group_name_H-M   'P 1'
#
loop_
_entity.id
_entity.type
_entity.pdbx_description
1 polymer ?
#
loop_
_entity_poly.entity_id
_entity_poly.type
_entity_poly.pdbx_seq_one_letter_code
_entity_poly.pdbx_strand_id
1 'polypeptide(L)'
;QGCIHMTGVFFDTIVVCTVTGLAICCSGVLGTADSATGLPAEGAALTILAFETVLGSAGRIFLAVSIVLFAFSSMLGWAYQGEIALIYLAGRRAVPLYRCLFAAAALAGAFLDVEAAFGLSDLFNSLMALPNLVCLLLLSGAASREMEAFQPEFYRGKQRKPVNFL
;
A
#
# COMPACT_ATOMS: atom_id res chain seq x y z
N GLN A 1 -15.90 -5.33 -7.68
CA GLN A 1 -14.80 -4.61 -7.01
C GLN A 1 -13.76 -5.58 -6.42
N GLY A 2 -14.19 -6.65 -5.72
CA GLY A 2 -13.28 -7.66 -5.14
C GLY A 2 -12.32 -8.29 -6.17
N CYS A 3 -12.82 -8.69 -7.34
CA CYS A 3 -11.97 -9.25 -8.41
C CYS A 3 -10.95 -8.24 -8.96
N ILE A 4 -11.33 -6.96 -9.05
CA ILE A 4 -10.41 -5.89 -9.48
C ILE A 4 -9.31 -5.70 -8.44
N HIS A 5 -9.66 -5.66 -7.15
CA HIS A 5 -8.67 -5.56 -6.08
C HIS A 5 -7.73 -6.76 -6.04
N MET A 6 -8.24 -7.98 -6.19
CA MET A 6 -7.41 -9.18 -6.23
C MET A 6 -6.38 -9.13 -7.38
N THR A 7 -6.81 -8.70 -8.57
CA THR A 7 -5.92 -8.54 -9.72
C THR A 7 -4.90 -7.42 -9.46
N GLY A 8 -5.33 -6.29 -8.91
CA GLY A 8 -4.46 -5.17 -8.56
C GLY A 8 -3.36 -5.59 -7.57
N VAL A 9 -3.73 -6.27 -6.48
CA VAL A 9 -2.78 -6.76 -5.47
C VAL A 9 -1.78 -7.76 -6.08
N PHE A 10 -2.24 -8.65 -6.97
CA PHE A 10 -1.34 -9.58 -7.66
C PHE A 10 -0.28 -8.83 -8.49
N PHE A 11 -0.70 -7.87 -9.30
CA PHE A 11 0.25 -7.09 -10.11
C PHE A 11 1.19 -6.25 -9.25
N ASP A 12 0.67 -5.60 -8.22
CA ASP A 12 1.47 -4.75 -7.34
C ASP A 12 2.48 -5.58 -6.54
N THR A 13 2.04 -6.64 -5.89
CA THR A 13 2.89 -7.44 -5.00
C THR A 13 3.82 -8.38 -5.77
N ILE A 14 3.35 -9.06 -6.81
CA ILE A 14 4.18 -10.05 -7.52
C ILE A 14 5.01 -9.37 -8.62
N VAL A 15 4.37 -8.61 -9.51
CA VAL A 15 5.07 -8.06 -10.67
C VAL A 15 5.93 -6.86 -10.30
N VAL A 16 5.34 -5.83 -9.67
CA VAL A 16 6.06 -4.58 -9.39
C VAL A 16 7.16 -4.80 -8.35
N CYS A 17 6.89 -5.51 -7.25
CA CYS A 17 7.91 -5.79 -6.24
C CYS A 17 9.05 -6.65 -6.79
N THR A 18 8.75 -7.65 -7.65
CA THR A 18 9.78 -8.46 -8.29
C THR A 18 10.66 -7.64 -9.23
N VAL A 19 10.05 -6.79 -10.06
CA VAL A 19 10.80 -5.90 -10.96
C VAL A 19 11.69 -4.95 -10.17
N THR A 20 11.17 -4.35 -9.09
CA THR A 20 11.95 -3.46 -8.22
C THR A 20 13.11 -4.21 -7.56
N GLY A 21 12.85 -5.39 -7.02
CA GLY A 21 13.90 -6.23 -6.41
C GLY A 21 15.00 -6.62 -7.42
N LEU A 22 14.61 -7.03 -8.62
CA LEU A 22 15.56 -7.35 -9.69
C LEU A 22 16.36 -6.13 -10.13
N ALA A 23 15.73 -4.95 -10.24
CA ALA A 23 16.43 -3.71 -10.60
C ALA A 23 17.53 -3.38 -9.56
N ILE A 24 17.21 -3.52 -8.27
CA ILE A 24 18.19 -3.30 -7.19
C ILE A 24 19.31 -4.35 -7.24
N CYS A 25 18.97 -5.63 -7.40
CA CYS A 25 19.98 -6.70 -7.48
C CYS A 25 20.91 -6.54 -8.69
N CYS A 26 20.36 -6.18 -9.85
CA CYS A 26 21.14 -6.01 -11.08
C CYS A 26 21.96 -4.72 -11.11
N SER A 27 21.61 -3.71 -10.31
CA SER A 27 22.34 -2.43 -10.28
C SER A 27 23.70 -2.52 -9.56
N GLY A 28 23.92 -3.59 -8.77
CA GLY A 28 25.16 -3.78 -8.01
C GLY A 28 25.34 -2.84 -6.81
N VAL A 29 24.30 -2.13 -6.39
CA VAL A 29 24.36 -1.17 -5.27
C VAL A 29 24.15 -1.80 -3.90
N LEU A 30 23.87 -3.11 -3.83
CA LEU A 30 23.70 -3.83 -2.57
C LEU A 30 24.98 -3.74 -1.72
N GLY A 31 24.84 -3.27 -0.49
CA GLY A 31 25.97 -3.09 0.44
C GLY A 31 26.76 -1.81 0.23
N THR A 32 26.37 -0.93 -0.69
CA THR A 32 26.99 0.40 -0.81
C THR A 32 26.51 1.32 0.32
N ALA A 33 27.43 2.18 0.79
CA ALA A 33 27.09 3.18 1.79
C ALA A 33 26.33 4.35 1.16
N ASP A 34 25.31 4.83 1.86
CA ASP A 34 24.64 6.09 1.51
C ASP A 34 25.63 7.26 1.72
N SER A 35 25.77 8.12 0.72
CA SER A 35 26.65 9.28 0.74
C SER A 35 26.30 10.30 1.84
N ALA A 36 25.05 10.29 2.31
CA ALA A 36 24.57 11.23 3.32
C ALA A 36 24.84 10.75 4.75
N THR A 37 24.73 9.45 5.02
CA THR A 37 24.79 8.89 6.37
C THR A 37 26.05 8.06 6.62
N GLY A 38 26.75 7.62 5.57
CA GLY A 38 27.89 6.71 5.67
C GLY A 38 27.53 5.28 6.10
N LEU A 39 26.25 5.01 6.32
CA LEU A 39 25.70 3.69 6.65
C LEU A 39 25.27 2.95 5.36
N PRO A 40 25.14 1.62 5.41
CA PRO A 40 24.58 0.89 4.27
C PRO A 40 23.26 1.52 3.81
N ALA A 41 23.11 1.74 2.51
CA ALA A 41 21.89 2.30 1.96
C ALA A 41 20.74 1.30 2.10
N GLU A 42 19.62 1.73 2.67
CA GLU A 42 18.44 0.91 2.91
C GLU A 42 17.17 1.59 2.40
N GLY A 43 16.11 0.80 2.19
CA GLY A 43 14.80 1.29 1.82
C GLY A 43 14.80 2.16 0.57
N ALA A 44 14.26 3.38 0.68
CA ALA A 44 14.14 4.32 -0.43
C ALA A 44 15.50 4.79 -0.98
N ALA A 45 16.50 4.97 -0.11
CA ALA A 45 17.85 5.41 -0.52
C ALA A 45 18.51 4.39 -1.44
N LEU A 46 18.37 3.09 -1.12
CA LEU A 46 18.91 2.01 -1.95
C LEU A 46 18.28 2.00 -3.34
N THR A 47 16.96 2.19 -3.42
CA THR A 47 16.23 2.24 -4.69
C THR A 47 16.66 3.45 -5.51
N ILE A 48 16.82 4.61 -4.88
CA ILE A 48 17.31 5.83 -5.56
C ILE A 48 18.71 5.61 -6.14
N LEU A 49 19.63 5.00 -5.38
CA LEU A 49 20.97 4.68 -5.84
C LEU A 49 20.95 3.71 -7.03
N ALA A 50 20.08 2.68 -6.98
CA ALA A 50 19.95 1.73 -8.07
C ALA A 50 19.54 2.40 -9.39
N PHE A 51 18.61 3.34 -9.35
CA PHE A 51 18.19 4.08 -10.53
C PHE A 51 19.22 5.13 -10.98
N GLU A 52 19.97 5.71 -10.04
CA GLU A 52 21.03 6.65 -10.34
C GLU A 52 22.17 6.00 -11.14
N THR A 53 22.49 4.73 -10.91
CA THR A 53 23.52 4.00 -11.67
C THR A 53 23.22 3.88 -13.16
N VAL A 54 21.93 3.83 -13.52
CA VAL A 54 21.47 3.65 -14.91
C VAL A 54 21.11 4.99 -15.57
N LEU A 55 20.38 5.84 -14.85
CA LEU A 55 19.80 7.08 -15.39
C LEU A 55 20.57 8.35 -14.95
N GLY A 56 21.62 8.19 -14.13
CA GLY A 56 22.37 9.32 -13.60
C GLY A 56 21.53 10.23 -12.68
N SER A 57 21.94 11.48 -12.54
CA SER A 57 21.29 12.46 -11.65
C SER A 57 19.82 12.70 -11.98
N ALA A 58 19.41 12.56 -13.23
CA ALA A 58 18.00 12.69 -13.63
C ALA A 58 17.15 11.57 -13.03
N GLY A 59 17.66 10.33 -13.00
CA GLY A 59 16.99 9.20 -12.38
C GLY A 59 16.80 9.37 -10.88
N ARG A 60 17.80 9.89 -10.19
CA ARG A 60 17.75 10.23 -8.78
C ARG A 60 16.62 11.22 -8.46
N ILE A 61 16.57 12.34 -9.18
CA ILE A 61 15.53 13.37 -8.96
C ILE A 61 14.15 12.82 -9.28
N PHE A 62 14.00 12.14 -10.41
CA PHE A 62 12.74 11.55 -10.82
C PHE A 62 12.20 10.57 -9.77
N LEU A 63 13.05 9.67 -9.28
CA LEU A 63 12.63 8.67 -8.30
C LEU A 63 12.33 9.29 -6.94
N ALA A 64 13.14 10.26 -6.49
CA ALA A 64 12.89 10.97 -5.24
C ALA A 64 11.52 11.66 -5.24
N VAL A 65 11.20 12.38 -6.33
CA VAL A 65 9.87 13.03 -6.49
C VAL A 65 8.76 11.98 -6.53
N SER A 66 8.96 10.89 -7.26
CA SER A 66 7.97 9.80 -7.37
C SER A 66 7.68 9.15 -6.02
N ILE A 67 8.71 8.89 -5.21
CA ILE A 67 8.56 8.33 -3.85
C ILE A 67 7.77 9.29 -2.95
N VAL A 68 8.06 10.59 -2.99
CA VAL A 68 7.31 11.58 -2.20
C VAL A 68 5.84 11.62 -2.60
N LEU A 69 5.54 11.66 -3.90
CA LEU A 69 4.16 11.65 -4.40
C LEU A 69 3.42 10.36 -4.04
N PHE A 70 4.10 9.22 -4.16
CA PHE A 70 3.53 7.92 -3.80
C PHE A 70 3.26 7.82 -2.29
N ALA A 71 4.22 8.23 -1.45
CA ALA A 71 4.05 8.24 -0.01
C ALA A 71 2.88 9.15 0.42
N PHE A 72 2.77 10.34 -0.18
CA PHE A 72 1.69 11.27 0.10
C PHE A 72 0.33 10.71 -0.31
N SER A 73 0.20 10.13 -1.50
CA SER A 73 -1.04 9.52 -1.97
C SER A 73 -1.46 8.32 -1.11
N SER A 74 -0.50 7.49 -0.70
CA SER A 74 -0.73 6.35 0.20
C SER A 74 -1.21 6.82 1.57
N MET A 75 -0.59 7.86 2.13
CA MET A 75 -0.99 8.45 3.40
C MET A 75 -2.44 8.96 3.35
N LEU A 76 -2.84 9.63 2.26
CA LEU A 76 -4.23 10.07 2.07
C LEU A 76 -5.20 8.90 1.98
N GLY A 77 -4.83 7.85 1.26
CA GLY A 77 -5.63 6.64 1.13
C GLY A 77 -5.87 5.96 2.48
N TRP A 78 -4.83 5.79 3.28
CA TRP A 78 -4.92 5.22 4.62
C TRP A 78 -5.71 6.10 5.59
N ALA A 79 -5.52 7.43 5.55
CA ALA A 79 -6.30 8.36 6.35
C ALA A 79 -7.80 8.23 6.06
N TYR A 80 -8.17 8.13 4.79
CA TYR A 80 -9.56 7.97 4.38
C TYR A 80 -10.16 6.63 4.83
N GLN A 81 -9.43 5.53 4.68
CA GLN A 81 -9.90 4.21 5.12
C GLN A 81 -10.10 4.17 6.64
N GLY A 82 -9.16 4.74 7.40
CA GLY A 82 -9.29 4.84 8.85
C GLY A 82 -10.45 5.73 9.27
N GLU A 83 -10.73 6.82 8.56
CA GLU A 83 -11.89 7.68 8.80
C GLU A 83 -13.21 6.92 8.63
N ILE A 84 -13.34 6.13 7.55
CA ILE A 84 -14.54 5.30 7.31
C ILE A 84 -14.71 4.27 8.42
N ALA A 85 -13.63 3.58 8.81
CA ALA A 85 -13.68 2.62 9.90
C ALA A 85 -14.12 3.27 11.22
N LEU A 86 -13.61 4.47 11.52
CA LEU A 86 -13.97 5.21 12.71
C LEU A 86 -15.44 5.67 12.68
N ILE A 87 -15.94 6.12 11.54
CA ILE A 87 -17.35 6.51 11.38
C ILE A 87 -18.25 5.32 11.69
N TYR A 88 -17.87 4.13 11.26
CA TYR A 88 -18.62 2.90 11.54
C TYR A 88 -18.64 2.57 13.04
N LEU A 89 -17.53 2.72 13.74
CA LEU A 89 -17.39 2.36 15.16
C LEU A 89 -17.89 3.45 16.12
N ALA A 90 -17.54 4.70 15.88
CA ALA A 90 -17.75 5.81 16.83
C ALA A 90 -18.59 6.96 16.27
N GLY A 91 -19.03 6.86 15.02
CA GLY A 91 -19.86 7.85 14.36
C GLY A 91 -19.06 9.08 13.88
N ARG A 92 -19.78 9.96 13.14
CA ARG A 92 -19.17 11.14 12.49
C ARG A 92 -18.54 12.17 13.43
N ARG A 93 -18.95 12.18 14.70
CA ARG A 93 -18.44 13.17 15.69
C ARG A 93 -16.97 12.95 16.05
N ALA A 94 -16.46 11.73 15.89
CA ALA A 94 -15.07 11.40 16.19
C ALA A 94 -14.09 11.75 15.05
N VAL A 95 -14.58 12.05 13.85
CA VAL A 95 -13.76 12.33 12.66
C VAL A 95 -12.75 13.48 12.86
N PRO A 96 -13.14 14.66 13.38
CA PRO A 96 -12.16 15.74 13.53
C PRO A 96 -11.03 15.38 14.50
N LEU A 97 -11.34 14.67 15.57
CA LEU A 97 -10.33 14.19 16.52
C LEU A 97 -9.37 13.21 15.83
N TYR A 98 -9.90 12.27 15.05
CA TYR A 98 -9.09 11.31 14.27
C TYR A 98 -8.15 12.03 13.30
N ARG A 99 -8.64 13.01 12.55
CA ARG A 99 -7.81 13.78 11.60
C ARG A 99 -6.68 14.51 12.30
N CYS A 100 -6.95 15.12 13.46
CA CYS A 100 -5.91 15.77 14.28
C CYS A 100 -4.86 14.76 14.77
N LEU A 101 -5.31 13.60 15.28
CA LEU A 101 -4.41 12.56 15.77
C LEU A 101 -3.58 11.95 14.61
N PHE A 102 -4.20 11.72 13.45
CA PHE A 102 -3.51 11.21 12.29
C PHE A 102 -2.43 12.19 11.79
N ALA A 103 -2.77 13.48 11.69
CA ALA A 103 -1.80 14.50 11.31
C ALA A 103 -0.66 14.64 12.33
N ALA A 104 -0.97 14.58 13.63
CA ALA A 104 0.05 14.60 14.68
C ALA A 104 0.95 13.35 14.62
N ALA A 105 0.39 12.18 14.37
CA ALA A 105 1.16 10.94 14.20
C ALA A 105 2.06 10.99 12.97
N ALA A 106 1.57 11.53 11.85
CA ALA A 106 2.37 11.72 10.63
C ALA A 106 3.55 12.68 10.87
N LEU A 107 3.32 13.78 11.60
CA LEU A 107 4.40 14.69 11.99
C LEU A 107 5.39 14.03 12.96
N ALA A 108 4.90 13.30 13.97
CA ALA A 108 5.76 12.57 14.89
C ALA A 108 6.63 11.53 14.18
N GLY A 109 6.06 10.83 13.18
CA GLY A 109 6.78 9.86 12.36
C GLY A 109 7.96 10.45 11.60
N ALA A 110 7.89 11.74 11.22
CA ALA A 110 8.99 12.42 10.54
C ALA A 110 10.24 12.62 11.43
N PHE A 111 10.10 12.50 12.75
CA PHE A 111 11.19 12.62 13.74
C PHE A 111 11.69 11.26 14.25
N LEU A 112 11.05 10.18 13.84
CA LEU A 112 11.47 8.81 14.22
C LEU A 112 12.62 8.35 13.33
N ASP A 113 13.55 7.60 13.92
CA ASP A 113 14.53 6.87 13.16
C ASP A 113 13.86 5.80 12.28
N VAL A 114 14.43 5.55 11.11
CA VAL A 114 13.89 4.61 10.12
C VAL A 114 13.68 3.22 10.73
N GLU A 115 14.63 2.73 11.50
CA GLU A 115 14.55 1.42 12.16
C GLU A 115 13.40 1.36 13.17
N ALA A 116 13.24 2.38 13.99
CA ALA A 116 12.13 2.49 14.95
C ALA A 116 10.77 2.58 14.26
N ALA A 117 10.68 3.34 13.15
CA ALA A 117 9.46 3.46 12.36
C ALA A 117 9.04 2.12 11.73
N PHE A 118 9.98 1.38 11.15
CA PHE A 118 9.71 0.04 10.61
C PHE A 118 9.33 -0.95 11.71
N GLY A 119 10.05 -0.99 12.83
CA GLY A 119 9.74 -1.89 13.94
C GLY A 119 8.34 -1.64 14.51
N LEU A 120 7.93 -0.38 14.63
CA LEU A 120 6.59 -0.01 15.07
C LEU A 120 5.51 -0.41 14.04
N SER A 121 5.79 -0.20 12.76
CA SER A 121 4.93 -0.61 11.66
C SER A 121 4.70 -2.12 11.65
N ASP A 122 5.77 -2.90 11.78
CA ASP A 122 5.71 -4.36 11.79
C ASP A 122 4.91 -4.90 12.98
N LEU A 123 5.08 -4.27 14.14
CA LEU A 123 4.31 -4.60 15.35
C LEU A 123 2.80 -4.41 15.10
N PHE A 124 2.40 -3.23 14.60
CA PHE A 124 0.98 -2.96 14.33
C PHE A 124 0.42 -3.81 13.20
N ASN A 125 1.18 -4.06 12.15
CA ASN A 125 0.79 -4.97 11.07
C ASN A 125 0.56 -6.39 11.59
N SER A 126 1.44 -6.89 12.45
CA SER A 126 1.30 -8.21 13.07
C SER A 126 0.06 -8.30 13.95
N LEU A 127 -0.20 -7.27 14.76
CA LEU A 127 -1.42 -7.20 15.58
C LEU A 127 -2.69 -7.16 14.73
N MET A 128 -2.67 -6.48 13.59
CA MET A 128 -3.80 -6.40 12.67
C MET A 128 -4.01 -7.69 11.90
N ALA A 129 -2.95 -8.45 11.62
CA ALA A 129 -3.03 -9.70 10.86
C ALA A 129 -3.86 -10.77 11.59
N LEU A 130 -3.77 -10.87 12.91
CA LEU A 130 -4.50 -11.87 13.70
C LEU A 130 -6.02 -11.76 13.56
N PRO A 131 -6.67 -10.62 13.87
CA PRO A 131 -8.12 -10.49 13.71
C PRO A 131 -8.54 -10.59 12.24
N ASN A 132 -7.72 -10.09 11.30
CA ASN A 132 -8.01 -10.19 9.89
C ASN A 132 -8.04 -11.65 9.40
N LEU A 133 -7.07 -12.47 9.82
CA LEU A 133 -7.04 -13.89 9.48
C LEU A 133 -8.28 -14.63 10.02
N VAL A 134 -8.67 -14.35 11.25
CA VAL A 134 -9.91 -14.93 11.84
C VAL A 134 -11.14 -14.52 11.04
N CYS A 135 -11.28 -13.24 10.68
CA CYS A 135 -12.39 -12.76 9.86
C CYS A 135 -12.41 -13.41 8.46
N LEU A 136 -11.25 -13.57 7.82
CA LEU A 136 -11.17 -14.23 6.52
C LEU A 136 -11.62 -15.70 6.59
N LEU A 137 -11.20 -16.43 7.62
CA LEU A 137 -11.63 -17.82 7.82
C LEU A 137 -13.12 -17.92 8.06
N LEU A 138 -13.69 -17.06 8.90
CA LEU A 138 -15.13 -17.06 9.22
C LEU A 138 -15.99 -16.65 8.01
N LEU A 139 -15.54 -15.69 7.22
CA LEU A 139 -16.28 -15.14 6.09
C LEU A 139 -16.00 -15.87 4.76
N SER A 140 -15.05 -16.80 4.71
CA SER A 140 -14.68 -17.52 3.49
C SER A 140 -15.86 -18.20 2.81
N GLY A 141 -16.74 -18.84 3.61
CA GLY A 141 -17.94 -19.49 3.09
C GLY A 141 -18.98 -18.51 2.52
N ALA A 142 -19.12 -17.32 3.11
CA ALA A 142 -19.97 -16.27 2.57
C ALA A 142 -19.42 -15.70 1.27
N ALA A 143 -18.12 -15.43 1.22
CA ALA A 143 -17.44 -14.96 0.02
C ALA A 143 -17.55 -15.96 -1.16
N SER A 144 -17.44 -17.26 -0.89
CA SER A 144 -17.61 -18.29 -1.92
C SER A 144 -19.03 -18.31 -2.49
N ARG A 145 -20.06 -18.17 -1.64
CA ARG A 145 -21.46 -18.12 -2.09
C ARG A 145 -21.73 -16.89 -2.96
N GLU A 146 -21.23 -15.73 -2.57
CA GLU A 146 -21.36 -14.49 -3.36
C GLU A 146 -20.65 -14.61 -4.70
N MET A 147 -19.47 -15.24 -4.74
CA MET A 147 -18.75 -15.48 -5.98
C MET A 147 -19.48 -16.44 -6.92
N GLU A 148 -20.07 -17.52 -6.39
CA GLU A 148 -20.91 -18.45 -7.15
C GLU A 148 -22.18 -17.78 -7.69
N ALA A 149 -22.80 -16.90 -6.89
CA ALA A 149 -23.96 -16.14 -7.32
C ALA A 149 -23.62 -15.12 -8.43
N PHE A 150 -22.43 -14.53 -8.39
CA PHE A 150 -21.95 -13.55 -9.37
C PHE A 150 -21.58 -14.19 -10.72
N GLN A 151 -21.01 -15.38 -10.72
CA GLN A 151 -20.60 -16.06 -11.95
C GLN A 151 -21.71 -16.27 -12.98
N PRO A 152 -22.93 -16.74 -12.62
CA PRO A 152 -24.03 -16.87 -13.57
C PRO A 152 -24.47 -15.54 -14.18
N GLU A 153 -24.42 -14.45 -13.43
CA GLU A 153 -24.75 -13.12 -13.92
C GLU A 153 -23.71 -12.58 -14.90
N PHE A 154 -22.45 -12.82 -14.66
CA PHE A 154 -21.36 -12.43 -15.57
C PHE A 154 -21.46 -13.15 -16.90
N TYR A 155 -21.77 -14.46 -16.90
CA TYR A 155 -21.98 -15.22 -18.12
C TYR A 155 -23.33 -14.94 -18.79
N ARG A 156 -24.38 -14.63 -18.03
CA ARG A 156 -25.68 -14.18 -18.55
C ARG A 156 -25.66 -12.76 -19.11
N GLY A 157 -24.77 -11.89 -18.63
CA GLY A 157 -24.62 -10.52 -19.12
C GLY A 157 -24.24 -10.43 -20.60
N LYS A 158 -23.66 -11.48 -21.17
CA LYS A 158 -23.43 -11.60 -22.62
C LYS A 158 -24.72 -11.75 -23.44
N GLN A 159 -25.86 -12.04 -22.80
CA GLN A 159 -27.17 -12.21 -23.43
C GLN A 159 -28.22 -11.17 -23.03
N ARG A 160 -27.93 -10.27 -22.07
CA ARG A 160 -28.86 -9.20 -21.72
C ARG A 160 -28.74 -8.03 -22.71
N LYS A 161 -29.87 -7.76 -23.37
CA LYS A 161 -30.12 -6.51 -24.10
C LYS A 161 -29.85 -5.29 -23.19
N PRO A 162 -29.40 -4.16 -23.72
CA PRO A 162 -29.13 -2.97 -22.94
C PRO A 162 -30.37 -2.60 -22.10
N VAL A 163 -30.14 -2.36 -20.81
CA VAL A 163 -31.16 -1.83 -19.91
C VAL A 163 -31.38 -0.38 -20.36
N ASN A 164 -32.55 -0.10 -20.95
CA ASN A 164 -32.98 1.26 -21.23
C ASN A 164 -33.22 1.97 -19.89
N PHE A 165 -32.31 2.84 -19.52
CA PHE A 165 -32.57 3.85 -18.49
C PHE A 165 -33.41 4.96 -19.15
N LEU A 166 -34.72 4.96 -18.88
CA LEU A 166 -35.61 6.12 -18.99
C LEU A 166 -35.79 6.70 -17.60
#